data_c3bf4721f5afaf04a4f0391a9864e164
#
_entry.id   c3bf4721f5afaf04a4f0391a9864e164
#
_cell.length_a   1.000
_cell.length_b   1.000
_cell.length_c   1.000
_cell.angle_alpha   90.00
_cell.angle_beta   90.00
_cell.angle_gamma   90.00
#
_symmetry.space_group_name_H-M   'P 1'
#
loop_
_entity.id
_entity.type
_entity.pdbx_description
1 polymer ?
#
loop_
_entity_poly.entity_id
_entity_poly.type
_entity_poly.pdbx_seq_one_letter_code
_entity_poly.pdbx_strand_id
1 'polypeptide(L)'
;MSLRPLEGALRIRLDEQDWVAASRGVPGLPDWAQPVSSTRTGAPVDLEAADVPVDADVRAAVGLRGSALLEVEVASVGGERATLGVLWSDGRVCSSLVRGVDVVPAAGPAGAVLRPGIEVSAFDIEDLLDEVRRLVPDAPVLIETTEAVVPEELTIALAKAMRTGDRTTVEVLCAELGLAEPPAVVAAAVRGVSGSLTLTARSVGRDGASVGSWLRCDAGWVELVRTPDAMVRHTPCSPEDIVRRLLSDLTGRLGVALQATAGATESSRRDGVEGRDS
;
A
#
# COMPACT_ATOMS: atom_id res chain seq x y z
N MET A 1 17.02 4.64 4.94
CA MET A 1 16.20 3.52 5.38
C MET A 1 17.00 2.25 5.16
N SER A 2 17.36 1.50 6.22
CA SER A 2 18.08 0.24 6.06
C SER A 2 17.04 -0.85 5.77
N LEU A 3 17.09 -1.41 4.58
CA LEU A 3 16.25 -2.55 4.22
C LEU A 3 16.80 -3.77 4.96
N ARG A 4 16.00 -4.37 5.84
CA ARG A 4 16.35 -5.66 6.47
C ARG A 4 16.06 -6.75 5.45
N PRO A 5 17.04 -7.57 5.06
CA PRO A 5 16.76 -8.74 4.23
C PRO A 5 15.90 -9.73 5.02
N LEU A 6 14.89 -10.31 4.38
CA LEU A 6 14.22 -11.51 4.89
C LEU A 6 15.14 -12.70 4.61
N GLU A 7 15.37 -13.54 5.60
CA GLU A 7 16.10 -14.81 5.40
C GLU A 7 15.25 -15.68 4.45
N GLY A 8 15.90 -16.21 3.40
CA GLY A 8 15.23 -17.07 2.41
C GLY A 8 14.48 -16.36 1.28
N ALA A 9 14.35 -15.02 1.31
CA ALA A 9 13.73 -14.28 0.22
C ALA A 9 14.74 -13.93 -0.88
N LEU A 10 14.36 -14.15 -2.14
CA LEU A 10 15.00 -13.48 -3.26
C LEU A 10 14.66 -11.99 -3.16
N ARG A 11 15.66 -11.12 -3.14
CA ARG A 11 15.46 -9.68 -3.25
C ARG A 11 16.54 -9.08 -4.11
N ILE A 12 16.14 -8.50 -5.22
CA ILE A 12 17.04 -7.88 -6.17
C ILE A 12 16.54 -6.48 -6.54
N ARG A 13 17.46 -5.57 -6.71
CA ARG A 13 17.16 -4.26 -7.28
C ARG A 13 17.65 -4.23 -8.71
N LEU A 14 16.72 -4.14 -9.64
CA LEU A 14 16.98 -3.99 -11.06
C LEU A 14 17.18 -2.51 -11.38
N ASP A 15 18.11 -2.20 -12.23
CA ASP A 15 18.15 -0.90 -12.86
C ASP A 15 17.04 -0.79 -13.92
N GLU A 16 16.92 0.37 -14.56
CA GLU A 16 15.81 0.59 -15.49
C GLU A 16 15.92 -0.23 -16.75
N GLN A 17 17.16 -0.49 -17.23
CA GLN A 17 17.39 -1.29 -18.43
C GLN A 17 17.03 -2.76 -18.19
N ASP A 18 17.46 -3.32 -17.06
CA ASP A 18 17.12 -4.68 -16.65
C ASP A 18 15.61 -4.81 -16.43
N TRP A 19 14.97 -3.75 -15.89
CA TRP A 19 13.53 -3.74 -15.67
C TRP A 19 12.73 -3.74 -16.98
N VAL A 20 13.17 -3.00 -18.00
CA VAL A 20 12.56 -3.07 -19.34
C VAL A 20 12.47 -4.52 -19.82
N ALA A 21 13.57 -5.27 -19.70
CA ALA A 21 13.62 -6.66 -20.14
C ALA A 21 12.74 -7.57 -19.25
N ALA A 22 12.77 -7.39 -17.92
CA ALA A 22 12.03 -8.21 -16.97
C ALA A 22 10.50 -7.99 -17.01
N SER A 23 10.06 -6.77 -17.28
CA SER A 23 8.64 -6.40 -17.32
C SER A 23 7.96 -6.68 -18.65
N ARG A 24 8.73 -7.03 -19.69
CA ARG A 24 8.20 -7.24 -21.04
C ARG A 24 7.19 -8.38 -21.08
N GLY A 25 6.00 -8.09 -21.60
CA GLY A 25 4.92 -9.07 -21.74
C GLY A 25 4.20 -9.41 -20.44
N VAL A 26 4.50 -8.74 -19.34
CA VAL A 26 3.75 -8.87 -18.08
C VAL A 26 2.51 -7.97 -18.15
N PRO A 27 1.30 -8.54 -18.21
CA PRO A 27 0.09 -7.74 -18.35
C PRO A 27 -0.28 -7.04 -17.05
N GLY A 28 -0.84 -5.83 -17.16
CA GLY A 28 -1.51 -5.13 -16.07
C GLY A 28 -0.61 -4.69 -14.92
N LEU A 29 0.68 -4.49 -15.16
CA LEU A 29 1.54 -3.81 -14.18
C LEU A 29 0.97 -2.42 -13.86
N PRO A 30 1.01 -1.98 -12.59
CA PRO A 30 0.61 -0.62 -12.22
C PRO A 30 1.39 0.44 -13.03
N ASP A 31 0.78 1.59 -13.31
CA ASP A 31 1.42 2.65 -14.10
C ASP A 31 2.77 3.10 -13.53
N TRP A 32 2.86 3.16 -12.20
CA TRP A 32 4.11 3.52 -11.52
C TRP A 32 5.21 2.45 -11.65
N ALA A 33 4.85 1.21 -11.96
CA ALA A 33 5.79 0.12 -12.20
C ALA A 33 6.26 0.04 -13.66
N GLN A 34 5.65 0.78 -14.57
CA GLN A 34 6.13 0.83 -15.96
C GLN A 34 7.56 1.37 -16.03
N PRO A 35 8.36 0.89 -16.99
CA PRO A 35 9.71 1.43 -17.22
C PRO A 35 9.68 2.94 -17.47
N VAL A 36 10.68 3.65 -16.91
CA VAL A 36 10.86 5.09 -17.15
C VAL A 36 11.93 5.33 -18.21
N SER A 37 11.84 6.47 -18.91
CA SER A 37 12.68 6.78 -20.08
C SER A 37 14.12 7.18 -19.75
N SER A 38 14.50 7.26 -18.47
CA SER A 38 15.85 7.66 -18.08
C SER A 38 16.35 6.90 -16.85
N THR A 39 17.65 6.67 -16.80
CA THR A 39 18.33 6.12 -15.63
C THR A 39 18.45 7.17 -14.52
N ARG A 40 18.89 6.74 -13.32
CA ARG A 40 19.17 7.61 -12.17
C ARG A 40 20.25 8.69 -12.45
N THR A 41 21.12 8.45 -13.41
CA THR A 41 22.16 9.40 -13.88
C THR A 41 21.68 10.31 -15.01
N GLY A 42 20.40 10.19 -15.43
CA GLY A 42 19.84 10.95 -16.54
C GLY A 42 20.17 10.36 -17.92
N ALA A 43 20.86 9.22 -17.99
CA ALA A 43 21.09 8.55 -19.26
C ALA A 43 19.79 8.00 -19.84
N PRO A 44 19.57 8.10 -21.15
CA PRO A 44 18.36 7.56 -21.78
C PRO A 44 18.32 6.03 -21.63
N VAL A 45 17.14 5.50 -21.43
CA VAL A 45 16.85 4.06 -21.38
C VAL A 45 16.30 3.63 -22.74
N ASP A 46 16.87 2.59 -23.31
CA ASP A 46 16.32 1.98 -24.51
C ASP A 46 15.14 1.07 -24.15
N LEU A 47 13.93 1.60 -24.32
CA LEU A 47 12.69 0.87 -24.02
C LEU A 47 12.40 -0.26 -25.04
N GLU A 48 13.10 -0.29 -26.17
CA GLU A 48 12.98 -1.32 -27.21
C GLU A 48 14.05 -2.42 -27.08
N ALA A 49 15.06 -2.23 -26.23
CA ALA A 49 16.12 -3.20 -26.05
C ALA A 49 15.56 -4.58 -25.66
N ALA A 50 15.74 -5.54 -26.56
CA ALA A 50 15.04 -6.83 -26.48
C ALA A 50 15.84 -7.93 -25.79
N ASP A 51 17.17 -7.86 -25.75
CA ASP A 51 18.02 -9.03 -25.58
C ASP A 51 18.85 -9.02 -24.28
N VAL A 52 18.42 -8.30 -23.25
CA VAL A 52 19.05 -8.42 -21.93
C VAL A 52 18.60 -9.74 -21.31
N PRO A 53 19.51 -10.67 -20.97
CA PRO A 53 19.15 -11.90 -20.28
C PRO A 53 18.56 -11.56 -18.91
N VAL A 54 17.32 -11.95 -18.68
CA VAL A 54 16.65 -11.80 -17.39
C VAL A 54 16.80 -13.09 -16.61
N ASP A 55 17.19 -12.97 -15.34
CA ASP A 55 17.24 -14.09 -14.42
C ASP A 55 15.87 -14.81 -14.37
N ALA A 56 15.91 -16.13 -14.37
CA ALA A 56 14.70 -16.95 -14.40
C ALA A 56 13.82 -16.75 -13.14
N ASP A 57 14.45 -16.53 -11.98
CA ASP A 57 13.75 -16.32 -10.71
C ASP A 57 13.08 -14.94 -10.69
N VAL A 58 13.73 -13.91 -11.26
CA VAL A 58 13.11 -12.59 -11.42
C VAL A 58 11.90 -12.66 -12.35
N ARG A 59 12.02 -13.39 -13.46
CA ARG A 59 10.90 -13.56 -14.41
C ARG A 59 9.75 -14.32 -13.77
N ALA A 60 10.04 -15.36 -12.98
CA ALA A 60 9.04 -16.12 -12.23
C ALA A 60 8.35 -15.23 -11.19
N ALA A 61 9.11 -14.41 -10.43
CA ALA A 61 8.58 -13.51 -9.44
C ALA A 61 7.61 -12.48 -10.06
N VAL A 62 8.00 -11.84 -11.16
CA VAL A 62 7.13 -10.85 -11.84
C VAL A 62 5.93 -11.55 -12.50
N GLY A 63 6.12 -12.76 -13.04
CA GLY A 63 5.08 -13.58 -13.67
C GLY A 63 4.00 -14.09 -12.71
N LEU A 64 4.28 -14.15 -11.39
CA LEU A 64 3.33 -14.62 -10.36
C LEU A 64 2.04 -13.80 -10.37
N ARG A 65 2.09 -12.55 -10.81
CA ARG A 65 0.92 -11.69 -10.96
C ARG A 65 -0.21 -12.36 -11.77
N GLY A 66 0.14 -13.11 -12.81
CA GLY A 66 -0.83 -13.77 -13.69
C GLY A 66 -1.66 -14.87 -13.01
N SER A 67 -1.20 -15.40 -11.90
CA SER A 67 -1.85 -16.43 -11.08
C SER A 67 -2.22 -15.96 -9.67
N ALA A 68 -2.10 -14.66 -9.40
CA ALA A 68 -2.30 -14.11 -8.06
C ALA A 68 -3.74 -14.30 -7.59
N LEU A 69 -3.91 -14.87 -6.42
CA LEU A 69 -5.16 -14.97 -5.69
C LEU A 69 -5.41 -13.76 -4.79
N LEU A 70 -4.31 -13.09 -4.38
CA LEU A 70 -4.30 -11.96 -3.48
C LEU A 70 -3.36 -10.89 -4.04
N GLU A 71 -3.80 -9.64 -3.99
CA GLU A 71 -3.01 -8.45 -4.32
C GLU A 71 -3.09 -7.45 -3.17
N VAL A 72 -1.94 -6.92 -2.75
CA VAL A 72 -1.84 -5.85 -1.75
C VAL A 72 -1.03 -4.71 -2.33
N GLU A 73 -1.66 -3.55 -2.48
CA GLU A 73 -0.99 -2.32 -2.86
C GLU A 73 -0.61 -1.52 -1.61
N VAL A 74 0.59 -0.96 -1.61
CA VAL A 74 1.13 -0.14 -0.54
C VAL A 74 1.56 1.20 -1.12
N ALA A 75 1.03 2.29 -0.58
CA ALA A 75 1.51 3.63 -0.89
C ALA A 75 1.86 4.34 0.42
N SER A 76 3.12 4.67 0.61
CA SER A 76 3.58 5.43 1.78
C SER A 76 4.27 6.72 1.36
N VAL A 77 3.99 7.79 2.08
CA VAL A 77 4.59 9.12 1.86
C VAL A 77 5.23 9.57 3.16
N GLY A 78 6.44 10.08 3.10
CA GLY A 78 7.14 10.67 4.24
C GLY A 78 8.06 11.81 3.80
N GLY A 79 7.66 13.05 4.10
CA GLY A 79 8.36 14.24 3.65
C GLY A 79 8.42 14.32 2.12
N GLU A 80 9.62 14.45 1.56
CA GLU A 80 9.87 14.56 0.12
C GLU A 80 10.01 13.19 -0.58
N ARG A 81 9.67 12.10 0.10
CA ARG A 81 9.80 10.74 -0.43
C ARG A 81 8.51 9.96 -0.30
N ALA A 82 8.22 9.19 -1.32
CA ALA A 82 7.18 8.20 -1.27
C ALA A 82 7.72 6.83 -1.70
N THR A 83 7.04 5.78 -1.28
CA THR A 83 7.28 4.40 -1.72
C THR A 83 5.97 3.85 -2.22
N LEU A 84 6.00 3.29 -3.42
CA LEU A 84 4.90 2.55 -4.01
C LEU A 84 5.30 1.08 -4.05
N GLY A 85 4.41 0.21 -3.61
CA GLY A 85 4.61 -1.22 -3.60
C GLY A 85 3.36 -1.96 -4.02
N VAL A 86 3.54 -3.13 -4.61
CA VAL A 86 2.49 -4.10 -4.84
C VAL A 86 3.04 -5.49 -4.52
N LEU A 87 2.25 -6.27 -3.82
CA LEU A 87 2.57 -7.65 -3.45
C LEU A 87 1.50 -8.55 -4.04
N TRP A 88 1.91 -9.68 -4.59
CA TRP A 88 1.02 -10.72 -5.12
C TRP A 88 1.28 -12.04 -4.44
N SER A 89 0.23 -12.84 -4.27
CA SER A 89 0.36 -14.21 -3.77
C SER A 89 -0.59 -15.16 -4.51
N ASP A 90 -0.09 -16.36 -4.81
CA ASP A 90 -0.90 -17.48 -5.27
C ASP A 90 -1.41 -18.37 -4.11
N GLY A 91 -1.18 -17.95 -2.87
CA GLY A 91 -1.52 -18.68 -1.65
C GLY A 91 -0.38 -19.53 -1.07
N ARG A 92 0.77 -19.62 -1.72
CA ARG A 92 1.98 -20.31 -1.26
C ARG A 92 3.20 -19.42 -1.34
N VAL A 93 3.42 -18.81 -2.48
CA VAL A 93 4.52 -17.93 -2.77
C VAL A 93 3.99 -16.51 -2.93
N CYS A 94 4.79 -15.56 -2.55
CA CYS A 94 4.56 -14.14 -2.74
C CYS A 94 5.65 -13.53 -3.60
N SER A 95 5.29 -12.48 -4.31
CA SER A 95 6.26 -11.58 -4.93
C SER A 95 5.88 -10.13 -4.65
N SER A 96 6.87 -9.24 -4.68
CA SER A 96 6.62 -7.82 -4.56
C SER A 96 7.40 -7.01 -5.58
N LEU A 97 6.81 -5.89 -6.01
CA LEU A 97 7.49 -4.81 -6.70
C LEU A 97 7.46 -3.57 -5.81
N VAL A 98 8.60 -2.89 -5.67
CA VAL A 98 8.70 -1.67 -4.88
C VAL A 98 9.51 -0.61 -5.62
N ARG A 99 8.95 0.60 -5.73
CA ARG A 99 9.60 1.75 -6.35
C ARG A 99 9.55 2.97 -5.46
N GLY A 100 10.67 3.69 -5.37
CA GLY A 100 10.73 4.98 -4.73
C GLY A 100 10.20 6.09 -5.64
N VAL A 101 9.67 7.14 -5.03
CA VAL A 101 9.18 8.34 -5.70
C VAL A 101 9.73 9.56 -4.97
N ASP A 102 10.21 10.55 -5.70
CA ASP A 102 10.53 11.86 -5.16
C ASP A 102 9.29 12.76 -5.26
N VAL A 103 8.87 13.29 -4.13
CA VAL A 103 7.77 14.26 -4.06
C VAL A 103 8.38 15.66 -4.17
N VAL A 104 8.16 16.31 -5.29
CA VAL A 104 8.68 17.67 -5.54
C VAL A 104 7.60 18.67 -5.16
N PRO A 105 7.83 19.53 -4.15
CA PRO A 105 6.95 20.66 -3.89
C PRO A 105 6.99 21.61 -5.09
N ALA A 106 5.98 21.54 -5.95
CA ALA A 106 5.84 22.50 -7.05
C ALA A 106 4.98 23.67 -6.59
N ALA A 107 5.11 24.83 -7.27
CA ALA A 107 4.15 25.94 -7.16
C ALA A 107 2.81 25.49 -7.78
N GLY A 108 2.07 24.64 -7.09
CA GLY A 108 0.89 23.94 -7.55
C GLY A 108 0.72 22.58 -6.85
N PRO A 109 -0.12 21.68 -7.35
CA PRO A 109 -0.22 20.32 -6.83
C PRO A 109 1.16 19.64 -6.90
N ALA A 110 1.55 19.02 -5.79
CA ALA A 110 2.86 18.38 -5.64
C ALA A 110 3.14 17.44 -6.82
N GLY A 111 4.23 17.69 -7.52
CA GLY A 111 4.73 16.80 -8.56
C GLY A 111 5.30 15.53 -7.93
N ALA A 112 5.14 14.40 -8.60
CA ALA A 112 5.75 13.14 -8.23
C ALA A 112 6.65 12.66 -9.37
N VAL A 113 7.89 12.31 -9.05
CA VAL A 113 8.85 11.80 -10.03
C VAL A 113 9.26 10.39 -9.63
N LEU A 114 8.99 9.42 -10.48
CA LEU A 114 9.39 8.03 -10.26
C LEU A 114 10.91 7.92 -10.26
N ARG A 115 11.46 7.26 -9.25
CA ARG A 115 12.87 6.93 -9.21
C ARG A 115 13.17 5.79 -10.19
N PRO A 116 14.24 5.91 -10.99
CA PRO A 116 14.67 4.81 -11.85
C PRO A 116 15.05 3.58 -11.04
N GLY A 117 14.76 2.41 -11.62
CA GLY A 117 14.98 1.12 -11.01
C GLY A 117 13.86 0.68 -10.08
N ILE A 118 13.71 -0.62 -9.97
CA ILE A 118 12.66 -1.27 -9.18
C ILE A 118 13.27 -2.37 -8.32
N GLU A 119 12.72 -2.58 -7.14
CA GLU A 119 13.04 -3.73 -6.31
C GLU A 119 12.01 -4.83 -6.60
N VAL A 120 12.49 -6.02 -6.86
CA VAL A 120 11.71 -7.26 -7.04
C VAL A 120 12.05 -8.19 -5.90
N SER A 121 11.04 -8.77 -5.24
CA SER A 121 11.25 -9.79 -4.21
C SER A 121 10.36 -10.99 -4.49
N ALA A 122 10.81 -12.18 -4.07
CA ALA A 122 10.00 -13.40 -3.98
C ALA A 122 10.26 -14.06 -2.62
N PHE A 123 9.21 -14.52 -1.96
CA PHE A 123 9.26 -15.03 -0.59
C PHE A 123 8.03 -15.93 -0.32
N ASP A 124 8.08 -16.70 0.75
CA ASP A 124 6.97 -17.55 1.16
C ASP A 124 5.81 -16.72 1.74
N ILE A 125 4.58 -17.27 1.67
CA ILE A 125 3.37 -16.59 2.17
C ILE A 125 3.47 -16.22 3.66
N GLU A 126 4.24 -16.99 4.43
CA GLU A 126 4.47 -16.77 5.85
C GLU A 126 5.18 -15.43 6.12
N ASP A 127 5.99 -14.95 5.18
CA ASP A 127 6.76 -13.72 5.26
C ASP A 127 6.00 -12.48 4.73
N LEU A 128 4.75 -12.66 4.25
CA LEU A 128 3.97 -11.58 3.62
C LEU A 128 3.81 -10.36 4.55
N LEU A 129 3.54 -10.58 5.82
CA LEU A 129 3.33 -9.51 6.77
C LEU A 129 4.63 -8.79 7.13
N ASP A 130 5.74 -9.51 7.19
CA ASP A 130 7.06 -8.94 7.43
C ASP A 130 7.49 -8.06 6.25
N GLU A 131 7.17 -8.48 5.02
CA GLU A 131 7.40 -7.66 3.83
C GLU A 131 6.54 -6.39 3.83
N VAL A 132 5.25 -6.49 4.18
CA VAL A 132 4.40 -5.29 4.36
C VAL A 132 4.94 -4.41 5.47
N ARG A 133 5.30 -4.99 6.64
CA ARG A 133 5.87 -4.25 7.77
C ARG A 133 7.13 -3.47 7.37
N ARG A 134 7.96 -4.03 6.51
CA ARG A 134 9.14 -3.37 5.95
C ARG A 134 8.80 -2.11 5.17
N LEU A 135 7.64 -2.09 4.49
CA LEU A 135 7.17 -0.95 3.69
C LEU A 135 6.46 0.12 4.52
N VAL A 136 6.05 -0.20 5.74
CA VAL A 136 5.49 0.76 6.69
C VAL A 136 6.62 1.58 7.32
N PRO A 137 6.67 2.90 7.12
CA PRO A 137 7.69 3.75 7.74
C PRO A 137 7.61 3.70 9.27
N ASP A 138 8.75 3.77 9.93
CA ASP A 138 8.76 3.91 11.38
C ASP A 138 8.08 5.22 11.78
N ALA A 139 7.34 5.18 12.88
CA ALA A 139 6.72 6.33 13.48
C ALA A 139 7.33 6.60 14.86
N PRO A 140 7.29 7.84 15.35
CA PRO A 140 7.65 8.14 16.73
C PRO A 140 6.79 7.31 17.70
N VAL A 141 7.23 7.19 18.93
CA VAL A 141 6.48 6.50 19.99
C VAL A 141 5.17 7.25 20.19
N LEU A 142 4.07 6.50 20.30
CA LEU A 142 2.74 7.05 20.56
C LEU A 142 2.76 7.92 21.83
N ILE A 143 2.33 9.16 21.69
CA ILE A 143 1.84 9.93 22.83
C ILE A 143 0.51 9.26 23.22
N GLU A 144 0.28 9.01 24.49
CA GLU A 144 -1.00 8.46 24.98
C GLU A 144 -2.15 9.38 24.56
N THR A 145 -2.80 9.03 23.47
CA THR A 145 -4.00 9.71 22.98
C THR A 145 -5.12 8.69 22.88
N THR A 146 -6.33 9.11 23.22
CA THR A 146 -7.52 8.27 23.09
C THR A 146 -8.15 8.40 21.72
N GLU A 147 -8.84 7.36 21.27
CA GLU A 147 -9.67 7.41 20.06
C GLU A 147 -10.68 8.56 20.11
N ALA A 148 -10.94 9.18 18.98
CA ALA A 148 -11.99 10.19 18.83
C ALA A 148 -12.84 9.92 17.58
N VAL A 149 -14.14 10.18 17.69
CA VAL A 149 -15.09 10.10 16.57
C VAL A 149 -15.68 11.49 16.38
N VAL A 150 -15.54 12.04 15.17
CA VAL A 150 -15.93 13.41 14.85
C VAL A 150 -16.70 13.41 13.52
N PRO A 151 -17.78 14.21 13.36
CA PRO A 151 -18.46 14.37 12.09
C PRO A 151 -17.49 14.76 10.98
N GLU A 152 -17.61 14.15 9.79
CA GLU A 152 -16.68 14.35 8.68
C GLU A 152 -16.54 15.83 8.29
N GLU A 153 -17.64 16.55 8.18
CA GLU A 153 -17.65 17.98 7.84
C GLU A 153 -16.90 18.82 8.89
N LEU A 154 -17.13 18.53 10.17
CA LEU A 154 -16.43 19.23 11.26
C LEU A 154 -14.95 18.83 11.32
N THR A 155 -14.60 17.60 11.00
CA THR A 155 -13.20 17.17 10.89
C THR A 155 -12.45 18.00 9.85
N ILE A 156 -13.04 18.18 8.66
CA ILE A 156 -12.44 18.94 7.56
C ILE A 156 -12.31 20.43 7.94
N ALA A 157 -13.38 21.00 8.49
CA ALA A 157 -13.41 22.40 8.92
C ALA A 157 -12.39 22.67 10.03
N LEU A 158 -12.33 21.78 11.03
CA LEU A 158 -11.40 21.85 12.15
C LEU A 158 -9.94 21.74 11.67
N ALA A 159 -9.65 20.79 10.78
CA ALA A 159 -8.32 20.63 10.20
C ALA A 159 -7.88 21.87 9.42
N LYS A 160 -8.81 22.51 8.66
CA LYS A 160 -8.54 23.76 7.95
C LYS A 160 -8.25 24.92 8.92
N ALA A 161 -9.12 25.13 9.91
CA ALA A 161 -8.98 26.20 10.89
C ALA A 161 -7.67 26.05 11.70
N MET A 162 -7.35 24.83 12.15
CA MET A 162 -6.11 24.56 12.85
C MET A 162 -4.85 24.84 12.02
N ARG A 163 -4.85 24.48 10.73
CA ARG A 163 -3.72 24.75 9.83
C ARG A 163 -3.54 26.21 9.51
N THR A 164 -4.62 27.00 9.46
CA THR A 164 -4.58 28.45 9.22
C THR A 164 -4.36 29.24 10.50
N GLY A 165 -4.36 28.61 11.67
CA GLY A 165 -4.23 29.28 12.97
C GLY A 165 -5.48 30.07 13.38
N ASP A 166 -6.64 29.81 12.77
CA ASP A 166 -7.92 30.48 13.09
C ASP A 166 -8.51 29.92 14.39
N ARG A 167 -8.06 30.49 15.51
CA ARG A 167 -8.48 30.08 16.86
C ARG A 167 -9.98 30.24 17.08
N THR A 168 -10.57 31.32 16.57
CA THR A 168 -12.00 31.59 16.76
C THR A 168 -12.85 30.49 16.12
N THR A 169 -12.54 30.12 14.89
CA THR A 169 -13.24 29.00 14.22
C THR A 169 -13.00 27.69 14.94
N VAL A 170 -11.79 27.40 15.45
CA VAL A 170 -11.52 26.21 16.25
C VAL A 170 -12.40 26.15 17.50
N GLU A 171 -12.51 27.26 18.25
CA GLU A 171 -13.34 27.37 19.47
C GLU A 171 -14.83 27.10 19.16
N VAL A 172 -15.36 27.69 18.10
CA VAL A 172 -16.76 27.49 17.66
C VAL A 172 -17.00 26.02 17.31
N LEU A 173 -16.12 25.41 16.49
CA LEU A 173 -16.27 24.01 16.08
C LEU A 173 -16.15 23.06 17.27
N CYS A 174 -15.27 23.33 18.23
CA CYS A 174 -15.17 22.54 19.46
C CYS A 174 -16.44 22.65 20.30
N ALA A 175 -17.00 23.87 20.41
CA ALA A 175 -18.25 24.08 21.12
C ALA A 175 -19.43 23.30 20.49
N GLU A 176 -19.52 23.22 19.17
CA GLU A 176 -20.49 22.39 18.46
C GLU A 176 -20.34 20.89 18.75
N LEU A 177 -19.10 20.44 19.01
CA LEU A 177 -18.81 19.07 19.43
C LEU A 177 -19.02 18.84 20.96
N GLY A 178 -19.36 19.89 21.71
CA GLY A 178 -19.45 19.83 23.18
C GLY A 178 -18.09 19.69 23.86
N LEU A 179 -17.01 20.12 23.22
CA LEU A 179 -15.62 20.01 23.68
C LEU A 179 -15.05 21.39 24.01
N ALA A 180 -14.15 21.44 24.97
CA ALA A 180 -13.38 22.67 25.28
C ALA A 180 -12.21 22.87 24.32
N GLU A 181 -11.62 21.76 23.84
CA GLU A 181 -10.47 21.74 22.95
C GLU A 181 -10.62 20.62 21.89
N PRO A 182 -9.91 20.70 20.75
CA PRO A 182 -9.89 19.64 19.78
C PRO A 182 -9.43 18.33 20.42
N PRO A 183 -10.02 17.16 20.07
CA PRO A 183 -9.53 15.89 20.53
C PRO A 183 -8.03 15.73 20.26
N ALA A 184 -7.27 15.26 21.25
CA ALA A 184 -5.81 15.23 21.17
C ALA A 184 -5.28 14.47 19.93
N VAL A 185 -5.93 13.35 19.56
CA VAL A 185 -5.58 12.57 18.38
C VAL A 185 -5.85 13.34 17.08
N VAL A 186 -6.95 14.11 17.01
CA VAL A 186 -7.26 14.96 15.83
C VAL A 186 -6.25 16.10 15.74
N ALA A 187 -5.95 16.74 16.86
CA ALA A 187 -4.96 17.81 16.91
C ALA A 187 -3.58 17.33 16.49
N ALA A 188 -3.14 16.16 16.95
CA ALA A 188 -1.88 15.53 16.53
C ALA A 188 -1.87 15.19 15.04
N ALA A 189 -2.97 14.59 14.52
CA ALA A 189 -3.11 14.27 13.11
C ALA A 189 -3.10 15.51 12.20
N VAL A 190 -3.51 16.68 12.68
CA VAL A 190 -3.53 17.92 11.87
C VAL A 190 -2.21 18.69 11.95
N ARG A 191 -1.64 18.85 13.15
CA ARG A 191 -0.47 19.71 13.38
C ARG A 191 0.84 19.05 13.00
N GLY A 192 0.96 17.74 13.26
CA GLY A 192 2.21 17.00 13.15
C GLY A 192 2.26 16.04 11.97
N VAL A 193 1.41 16.21 10.94
CA VAL A 193 1.44 15.30 9.77
C VAL A 193 2.81 15.35 9.12
N SER A 194 3.50 14.21 9.15
CA SER A 194 4.80 14.00 8.52
C SER A 194 4.77 12.94 7.41
N GLY A 195 3.62 12.30 7.19
CA GLY A 195 3.46 11.29 6.15
C GLY A 195 2.07 10.65 6.16
N SER A 196 1.88 9.73 5.23
CA SER A 196 0.67 8.92 5.12
C SER A 196 1.00 7.51 4.65
N LEU A 197 0.11 6.57 4.93
CA LEU A 197 0.14 5.20 4.44
C LEU A 197 -1.26 4.83 3.97
N THR A 198 -1.33 4.21 2.79
CA THR A 198 -2.55 3.58 2.28
C THR A 198 -2.21 2.15 1.92
N LEU A 199 -3.02 1.22 2.38
CA LEU A 199 -2.98 -0.19 2.01
C LEU A 199 -4.29 -0.55 1.33
N THR A 200 -4.20 -1.20 0.17
CA THR A 200 -5.38 -1.67 -0.57
C THR A 200 -5.21 -3.16 -0.82
N ALA A 201 -6.16 -3.98 -0.37
CA ALA A 201 -6.13 -5.41 -0.61
C ALA A 201 -7.30 -5.85 -1.48
N ARG A 202 -7.00 -6.70 -2.48
CA ARG A 202 -7.95 -7.34 -3.39
C ARG A 202 -7.70 -8.83 -3.43
N SER A 203 -8.73 -9.62 -3.75
CA SER A 203 -8.58 -11.07 -3.92
C SER A 203 -9.56 -11.61 -4.93
N VAL A 204 -9.22 -12.74 -5.53
CA VAL A 204 -10.14 -13.51 -6.36
C VAL A 204 -11.34 -13.99 -5.52
N GLY A 205 -12.51 -14.05 -6.12
CA GLY A 205 -13.75 -14.54 -5.47
C GLY A 205 -14.38 -13.61 -4.45
N ARG A 206 -13.84 -12.39 -4.27
CA ARG A 206 -14.42 -11.36 -3.42
C ARG A 206 -14.46 -10.02 -4.13
N ASP A 207 -15.64 -9.51 -4.36
CA ASP A 207 -15.85 -8.20 -4.96
C ASP A 207 -15.32 -7.08 -4.05
N GLY A 208 -14.79 -6.04 -4.69
CA GLY A 208 -14.29 -4.86 -4.03
C GLY A 208 -12.92 -5.04 -3.35
N ALA A 209 -12.36 -3.91 -2.99
CA ALA A 209 -11.11 -3.81 -2.25
C ALA A 209 -11.39 -3.42 -0.81
N SER A 210 -10.53 -3.87 0.12
CA SER A 210 -10.40 -3.21 1.42
C SER A 210 -9.33 -2.13 1.33
N VAL A 211 -9.60 -0.99 1.96
CA VAL A 211 -8.67 0.15 1.99
C VAL A 211 -8.48 0.57 3.43
N GLY A 212 -7.23 0.59 3.88
CA GLY A 212 -6.82 1.21 5.13
C GLY A 212 -6.03 2.49 4.86
N SER A 213 -6.27 3.53 5.65
CA SER A 213 -5.59 4.82 5.52
C SER A 213 -5.13 5.31 6.88
N TRP A 214 -3.87 5.70 6.95
CA TRP A 214 -3.22 6.18 8.16
C TRP A 214 -2.45 7.47 7.89
N LEU A 215 -2.48 8.36 8.86
CA LEU A 215 -1.61 9.53 8.91
C LEU A 215 -0.49 9.31 9.90
N ARG A 216 0.73 9.59 9.49
CA ARG A 216 1.90 9.63 10.35
C ARG A 216 2.02 11.02 10.97
N CYS A 217 2.06 11.11 12.28
CA CYS A 217 2.17 12.37 13.00
C CYS A 217 3.02 12.20 14.27
N ASP A 218 3.14 13.26 15.07
CA ASP A 218 3.92 13.24 16.31
C ASP A 218 3.38 12.25 17.35
N ALA A 219 2.09 11.89 17.26
CA ALA A 219 1.48 10.85 18.09
C ALA A 219 1.69 9.42 17.56
N GLY A 220 2.48 9.23 16.52
CA GLY A 220 2.64 7.94 15.84
C GLY A 220 1.77 7.84 14.59
N TRP A 221 1.16 6.68 14.37
CA TRP A 221 0.16 6.50 13.31
C TRP A 221 -1.25 6.76 13.84
N VAL A 222 -2.07 7.40 13.03
CA VAL A 222 -3.51 7.60 13.30
C VAL A 222 -4.28 7.02 12.13
N GLU A 223 -5.07 6.00 12.39
CA GLU A 223 -6.00 5.46 11.41
C GLU A 223 -7.22 6.35 11.25
N LEU A 224 -7.65 6.54 10.01
CA LEU A 224 -8.85 7.28 9.65
C LEU A 224 -9.87 6.32 9.06
N VAL A 225 -10.98 6.13 9.75
CA VAL A 225 -12.09 5.29 9.27
C VAL A 225 -13.35 6.11 9.16
N ARG A 226 -13.86 6.24 7.94
CA ARG A 226 -15.20 6.80 7.71
C ARG A 226 -16.26 5.76 8.08
N THR A 227 -17.21 6.15 8.89
CA THR A 227 -18.35 5.31 9.29
C THR A 227 -19.57 5.62 8.41
N PRO A 228 -20.58 4.72 8.33
CA PRO A 228 -21.76 4.91 7.48
C PRO A 228 -22.60 6.16 7.82
N ASP A 229 -22.52 6.65 9.07
CA ASP A 229 -23.21 7.83 9.58
C ASP A 229 -22.43 9.15 9.36
N ALA A 230 -21.52 9.16 8.38
CA ALA A 230 -20.68 10.30 8.02
C ALA A 230 -19.82 10.82 9.19
N MET A 231 -19.40 9.94 10.10
CA MET A 231 -18.41 10.23 11.11
C MET A 231 -17.03 9.77 10.66
N VAL A 232 -15.97 10.37 11.18
CA VAL A 232 -14.59 9.92 11.01
C VAL A 232 -14.04 9.51 12.37
N ARG A 233 -13.68 8.26 12.47
CA ARG A 233 -12.99 7.71 13.62
C ARG A 233 -11.48 7.90 13.43
N HIS A 234 -10.84 8.45 14.44
CA HIS A 234 -9.39 8.66 14.52
C HIS A 234 -8.85 7.72 15.60
N THR A 235 -8.19 6.64 15.19
CA THR A 235 -7.66 5.64 16.13
C THR A 235 -6.14 5.69 16.14
N PRO A 236 -5.50 6.07 17.26
CA PRO A 236 -4.05 5.95 17.40
C PRO A 236 -3.64 4.48 17.28
N CYS A 237 -2.56 4.21 16.56
CA CYS A 237 -2.06 2.85 16.36
C CYS A 237 -0.54 2.80 16.21
N SER A 238 0.03 1.66 16.53
CA SER A 238 1.42 1.33 16.25
C SER A 238 1.57 0.73 14.83
N PRO A 239 2.78 0.66 14.28
CA PRO A 239 3.02 -0.09 13.06
C PRO A 239 2.60 -1.56 13.16
N GLU A 240 2.71 -2.16 14.32
CA GLU A 240 2.29 -3.54 14.61
C GLU A 240 0.76 -3.70 14.57
N ASP A 241 0.01 -2.66 15.00
CA ASP A 241 -1.45 -2.66 14.90
C ASP A 241 -1.91 -2.58 13.44
N ILE A 242 -1.21 -1.81 12.60
CA ILE A 242 -1.46 -1.74 11.16
C ILE A 242 -1.30 -3.14 10.53
N VAL A 243 -0.19 -3.82 10.82
CA VAL A 243 0.08 -5.16 10.30
C VAL A 243 -0.94 -6.19 10.82
N ARG A 244 -1.28 -6.14 12.11
CA ARG A 244 -2.29 -7.04 12.72
C ARG A 244 -3.67 -6.87 12.07
N ARG A 245 -4.06 -5.63 11.77
CA ARG A 245 -5.31 -5.33 11.09
C ARG A 245 -5.32 -5.90 9.68
N LEU A 246 -4.22 -5.72 8.96
CA LEU A 246 -4.04 -6.29 7.63
C LEU A 246 -4.10 -7.82 7.67
N LEU A 247 -3.46 -8.47 8.63
CA LEU A 247 -3.51 -9.93 8.81
C LEU A 247 -4.95 -10.45 8.83
N SER A 248 -5.81 -9.84 9.63
CA SER A 248 -7.22 -10.25 9.74
C SER A 248 -7.96 -10.16 8.41
N ASP A 249 -7.76 -9.09 7.64
CA ASP A 249 -8.39 -8.91 6.33
C ASP A 249 -7.82 -9.89 5.30
N LEU A 250 -6.49 -10.03 5.22
CA LEU A 250 -5.83 -10.91 4.23
C LEU A 250 -6.17 -12.38 4.47
N THR A 251 -6.23 -12.83 5.73
CA THR A 251 -6.63 -14.19 6.07
C THR A 251 -8.04 -14.51 5.57
N GLY A 252 -8.98 -13.59 5.78
CA GLY A 252 -10.34 -13.74 5.27
C GLY A 252 -10.41 -13.76 3.74
N ARG A 253 -9.66 -12.88 3.08
CA ARG A 253 -9.61 -12.79 1.61
C ARG A 253 -8.98 -14.02 0.98
N LEU A 254 -7.85 -14.48 1.51
CA LEU A 254 -7.15 -15.65 1.02
C LEU A 254 -8.01 -16.92 1.18
N GLY A 255 -8.70 -17.07 2.31
CA GLY A 255 -9.63 -18.17 2.52
C GLY A 255 -10.73 -18.24 1.45
N VAL A 256 -11.35 -17.10 1.12
CA VAL A 256 -12.36 -17.02 0.04
C VAL A 256 -11.75 -17.35 -1.33
N ALA A 257 -10.57 -16.82 -1.63
CA ALA A 257 -9.92 -17.03 -2.92
C ALA A 257 -9.54 -18.51 -3.14
N LEU A 258 -9.04 -19.19 -2.12
CA LEU A 258 -8.72 -20.63 -2.18
C LEU A 258 -9.98 -21.48 -2.38
N GLN A 259 -11.10 -21.16 -1.72
CA GLN A 259 -12.37 -21.83 -1.91
C GLN A 259 -12.92 -21.64 -3.33
N ALA A 260 -12.86 -20.43 -3.87
CA ALA A 260 -13.31 -20.12 -5.22
C ALA A 260 -12.51 -20.93 -6.27
N THR A 261 -11.20 -21.05 -6.09
CA THR A 261 -10.33 -21.81 -7.00
C THR A 261 -10.58 -23.33 -6.93
N ALA A 262 -10.81 -23.86 -5.72
CA ALA A 262 -11.14 -25.28 -5.54
C ALA A 262 -12.47 -25.64 -6.23
N GLY A 263 -13.51 -24.80 -6.08
CA GLY A 263 -14.81 -25.00 -6.72
C GLY A 263 -14.76 -24.94 -8.26
N ALA A 264 -13.95 -24.03 -8.83
CA ALA A 264 -13.75 -23.95 -10.27
C ALA A 264 -13.07 -25.21 -10.85
N THR A 265 -12.13 -25.78 -10.10
CA THR A 265 -11.41 -27.00 -10.51
C THR A 265 -12.32 -28.24 -10.49
N GLU A 266 -13.24 -28.33 -9.54
CA GLU A 266 -14.23 -29.43 -9.48
C GLU A 266 -15.27 -29.34 -10.58
N SER A 267 -15.76 -28.15 -10.90
CA SER A 267 -16.70 -27.92 -11.99
C SER A 267 -16.10 -28.33 -13.34
N SER A 268 -14.87 -27.90 -13.62
CA SER A 268 -14.15 -28.23 -14.84
C SER A 268 -13.89 -29.72 -15.03
N ARG A 269 -13.73 -30.48 -13.92
CA ARG A 269 -13.60 -31.94 -13.95
C ARG A 269 -14.91 -32.65 -14.26
N ARG A 270 -16.05 -32.15 -13.79
CA ARG A 270 -17.37 -32.73 -14.08
C ARG A 270 -17.75 -32.58 -15.55
N ASP A 271 -17.53 -31.39 -16.11
CA ASP A 271 -17.83 -31.11 -17.52
C ASP A 271 -16.95 -31.92 -18.48
N GLY A 272 -15.71 -32.26 -18.08
CA GLY A 272 -14.79 -33.07 -18.86
C GLY A 272 -15.11 -34.59 -18.86
N VAL A 273 -15.93 -35.06 -17.91
CA VAL A 273 -16.34 -36.48 -17.82
C VAL A 273 -17.60 -36.73 -18.67
N GLU A 274 -18.53 -35.79 -18.70
CA GLU A 274 -19.77 -35.94 -19.49
C GLU A 274 -19.57 -35.88 -21.01
N GLY A 275 -18.47 -35.29 -21.48
CA GLY A 275 -18.14 -35.18 -22.91
C GLY A 275 -17.47 -36.41 -23.54
N ARG A 276 -17.21 -37.49 -22.77
CA ARG A 276 -16.55 -38.70 -23.30
C ARG A 276 -17.47 -39.91 -23.60
N ASP A 277 -18.74 -39.78 -23.29
CA ASP A 277 -19.75 -40.85 -23.52
C ASP A 277 -20.75 -40.55 -24.63
N SER A 278 -20.37 -39.74 -25.63
CA SER A 278 -21.22 -39.43 -26.80
C SER A 278 -20.56 -39.86 -28.09
#